data_cdb3b1c385da6647c996f20d0229b99e
#
_entry.id   cdb3b1c385da6647c996f20d0229b99e
#
_cell.length_a   1.000
_cell.length_b   1.000
_cell.length_c   1.000
_cell.angle_alpha   90.00
_cell.angle_beta   90.00
_cell.angle_gamma   90.00
#
_symmetry.space_group_name_H-M   'P 1'
#
loop_
_entity.id
_entity.type
_entity.pdbx_description
1 polymer ?
#
loop_
_entity_poly.entity_id
_entity_poly.type
_entity_poly.pdbx_seq_one_letter_code
_entity_poly.pdbx_strand_id
1 'polypeptide(L)'
;MKSALLGYTGFVGSNIHAKSESTFQDVYNSKNLKELKGKEYDLIVSAACPAKKWIANKEPEQDLQAINDIISCLDGVKCQTFVLISTIDVYPVLSDKDEDFDCSTLDNHAYGKNRLYLEKWVASKFENHVILRLPALFGPNLAKNYIYDLMHDNNLNQINPNTSFQWYNVERLYDDIQTVLKYNKQHQGSEIRVVNMFPQPLHTSAFVKALFSEKADKLKNPMNENVIDFSYNLKTKHAKLFGSDVDGYIDNASNVLNQIVNYVNNEKSKNKQ
;
A
#
# COMPACT_ATOMS: atom_id res chain seq x y z
N MET A 1 -19.39 -10.56 15.01
CA MET A 1 -18.66 -9.28 14.78
C MET A 1 -19.10 -8.77 13.42
N LYS A 2 -19.77 -7.63 13.38
CA LYS A 2 -20.23 -7.02 12.13
C LYS A 2 -19.08 -6.24 11.49
N SER A 3 -18.70 -6.59 10.26
CA SER A 3 -17.54 -5.99 9.61
C SER A 3 -17.80 -5.58 8.18
N ALA A 4 -17.09 -4.56 7.71
CA ALA A 4 -17.20 -4.03 6.37
C ALA A 4 -15.82 -3.85 5.70
N LEU A 5 -15.77 -4.10 4.38
CA LEU A 5 -14.61 -3.83 3.53
C LEU A 5 -14.99 -2.77 2.49
N LEU A 6 -14.28 -1.63 2.51
CA LEU A 6 -14.46 -0.55 1.55
C LEU A 6 -13.40 -0.64 0.46
N GLY A 7 -13.81 -0.48 -0.80
CA GLY A 7 -12.91 -0.55 -1.95
C GLY A 7 -12.60 -1.98 -2.42
N TYR A 8 -13.47 -2.95 -2.15
CA TYR A 8 -13.27 -4.38 -2.43
C TYR A 8 -13.02 -4.72 -3.90
N THR A 9 -13.35 -3.84 -4.83
CA THR A 9 -13.12 -4.02 -6.28
C THR A 9 -11.78 -3.48 -6.76
N GLY A 10 -11.06 -2.71 -5.93
CA GLY A 10 -9.72 -2.19 -6.24
C GLY A 10 -8.63 -3.24 -6.04
N PHE A 11 -7.41 -2.97 -6.53
CA PHE A 11 -6.28 -3.90 -6.43
C PHE A 11 -6.04 -4.41 -4.99
N VAL A 12 -5.92 -3.51 -4.02
CA VAL A 12 -5.70 -3.88 -2.62
C VAL A 12 -6.94 -4.53 -2.01
N GLY A 13 -8.10 -3.91 -2.18
CA GLY A 13 -9.35 -4.41 -1.59
C GLY A 13 -9.77 -5.77 -2.12
N SER A 14 -9.54 -6.08 -3.42
CA SER A 14 -9.86 -7.39 -3.99
C SER A 14 -8.97 -8.51 -3.42
N ASN A 15 -7.69 -8.22 -3.14
CA ASN A 15 -6.80 -9.19 -2.51
C ASN A 15 -7.17 -9.43 -1.03
N ILE A 16 -7.55 -8.38 -0.28
CA ILE A 16 -8.10 -8.54 1.07
C ILE A 16 -9.38 -9.39 1.02
N HIS A 17 -10.29 -9.07 0.08
CA HIS A 17 -11.58 -9.77 -0.05
C HIS A 17 -11.40 -11.25 -0.38
N ALA A 18 -10.53 -11.57 -1.34
CA ALA A 18 -10.24 -12.94 -1.74
C ALA A 18 -9.66 -13.79 -0.60
N LYS A 19 -8.85 -13.19 0.28
CA LYS A 19 -8.21 -13.89 1.41
C LYS A 19 -9.09 -13.98 2.65
N SER A 20 -10.00 -13.02 2.83
CA SER A 20 -10.86 -12.92 4.02
C SER A 20 -12.10 -13.82 3.98
N GLU A 21 -12.36 -14.49 2.85
CA GLU A 21 -13.55 -15.33 2.62
C GLU A 21 -14.84 -14.63 3.09
N SER A 22 -15.53 -15.16 4.10
CA SER A 22 -16.80 -14.64 4.64
C SER A 22 -16.63 -13.69 5.84
N THR A 23 -15.43 -13.17 6.08
CA THR A 23 -15.19 -12.30 7.26
C THR A 23 -15.98 -10.98 7.18
N PHE A 24 -16.06 -10.37 5.99
CA PHE A 24 -16.78 -9.12 5.81
C PHE A 24 -18.23 -9.38 5.37
N GLN A 25 -19.20 -9.00 6.24
CA GLN A 25 -20.63 -9.11 5.95
C GLN A 25 -21.09 -8.09 4.91
N ASP A 26 -20.51 -6.90 4.94
CA ASP A 26 -20.83 -5.83 3.99
C ASP A 26 -19.58 -5.44 3.20
N VAL A 27 -19.74 -5.27 1.87
CA VAL A 27 -18.66 -4.81 0.98
C VAL A 27 -19.11 -3.60 0.17
N TYR A 28 -18.23 -2.60 0.06
CA TYR A 28 -18.52 -1.33 -0.58
C TYR A 28 -17.51 -0.97 -1.65
N ASN A 29 -18.01 -0.38 -2.74
CA ASN A 29 -17.20 0.26 -3.77
C ASN A 29 -17.77 1.65 -4.09
N SER A 30 -17.26 2.32 -5.10
CA SER A 30 -17.72 3.67 -5.49
C SER A 30 -19.21 3.78 -5.83
N LYS A 31 -19.88 2.66 -6.17
CA LYS A 31 -21.29 2.66 -6.57
C LYS A 31 -22.24 2.63 -5.37
N ASN A 32 -21.85 1.97 -4.28
CA ASN A 32 -22.71 1.77 -3.10
C ASN A 32 -22.12 2.34 -1.79
N LEU A 33 -21.01 3.07 -1.83
CA LEU A 33 -20.36 3.63 -0.64
C LEU A 33 -21.30 4.54 0.16
N LYS A 34 -22.21 5.24 -0.49
CA LYS A 34 -23.21 6.13 0.15
C LYS A 34 -24.17 5.38 1.09
N GLU A 35 -24.34 4.07 0.88
CA GLU A 35 -25.20 3.22 1.72
C GLU A 35 -24.57 2.92 3.10
N LEU A 36 -23.31 3.30 3.28
CA LEU A 36 -22.58 3.16 4.56
C LEU A 36 -23.09 4.14 5.63
N LYS A 37 -23.65 5.28 5.21
CA LYS A 37 -24.06 6.37 6.10
C LYS A 37 -25.06 5.89 7.17
N GLY A 38 -24.74 6.19 8.43
CA GLY A 38 -25.58 5.82 9.60
C GLY A 38 -25.48 4.37 10.03
N LYS A 39 -24.65 3.55 9.40
CA LYS A 39 -24.42 2.16 9.81
C LYS A 39 -23.40 2.09 10.96
N GLU A 40 -23.47 0.95 11.67
CA GLU A 40 -22.57 0.65 12.79
C GLU A 40 -21.87 -0.68 12.55
N TYR A 41 -20.55 -0.71 12.86
CA TYR A 41 -19.68 -1.88 12.67
C TYR A 41 -18.75 -2.09 13.87
N ASP A 42 -18.35 -3.34 14.07
CA ASP A 42 -17.25 -3.66 14.97
C ASP A 42 -15.89 -3.39 14.28
N LEU A 43 -15.81 -3.68 12.98
CA LEU A 43 -14.60 -3.48 12.17
C LEU A 43 -14.93 -2.92 10.80
N ILE A 44 -14.21 -1.88 10.40
CA ILE A 44 -14.15 -1.42 9.02
C ILE A 44 -12.71 -1.48 8.54
N VAL A 45 -12.49 -2.10 7.36
CA VAL A 45 -11.22 -2.01 6.63
C VAL A 45 -11.46 -1.20 5.36
N SER A 46 -10.74 -0.09 5.21
CA SER A 46 -10.90 0.83 4.09
C SER A 46 -9.70 0.84 3.16
N ALA A 47 -9.88 0.32 1.95
CA ALA A 47 -9.00 0.43 0.79
C ALA A 47 -9.64 1.24 -0.34
N ALA A 48 -10.56 2.17 0.01
CA ALA A 48 -11.40 2.89 -0.95
C ALA A 48 -10.71 4.10 -1.61
N CYS A 49 -9.54 4.52 -1.11
CA CYS A 49 -8.87 5.71 -1.63
C CYS A 49 -8.35 5.50 -3.06
N PRO A 50 -8.56 6.46 -4.00
CA PRO A 50 -8.02 6.36 -5.35
C PRO A 50 -6.49 6.17 -5.34
N ALA A 51 -5.95 5.30 -6.20
CA ALA A 51 -4.54 4.88 -6.15
C ALA A 51 -3.73 5.28 -7.41
N LYS A 52 -4.20 6.26 -8.21
CA LYS A 52 -3.50 6.73 -9.41
C LYS A 52 -2.70 7.99 -9.09
N LYS A 53 -1.49 7.82 -8.53
CA LYS A 53 -0.58 8.90 -8.11
C LYS A 53 -0.37 9.97 -9.19
N TRP A 54 -0.13 9.56 -10.45
CA TRP A 54 0.12 10.50 -11.53
C TRP A 54 -1.12 11.38 -11.85
N ILE A 55 -2.35 10.84 -11.76
CA ILE A 55 -3.58 11.61 -11.93
C ILE A 55 -3.72 12.59 -10.76
N ALA A 56 -3.59 12.11 -9.52
CA ALA A 56 -3.72 12.94 -8.33
C ALA A 56 -2.73 14.11 -8.32
N ASN A 57 -1.52 13.92 -8.82
CA ASN A 57 -0.53 15.00 -8.92
C ASN A 57 -0.84 15.97 -10.08
N LYS A 58 -1.48 15.49 -11.16
CA LYS A 58 -1.91 16.33 -12.28
C LYS A 58 -3.20 17.10 -11.98
N GLU A 59 -4.10 16.48 -11.23
CA GLU A 59 -5.45 17.00 -10.93
C GLU A 59 -5.71 16.96 -9.41
N PRO A 60 -4.95 17.76 -8.63
CA PRO A 60 -4.93 17.66 -7.16
C PRO A 60 -6.28 17.95 -6.51
N GLU A 61 -7.05 18.87 -7.07
CA GLU A 61 -8.36 19.26 -6.55
C GLU A 61 -9.40 18.16 -6.75
N GLN A 62 -9.38 17.47 -7.89
CA GLN A 62 -10.28 16.34 -8.15
C GLN A 62 -9.96 15.15 -7.23
N ASP A 63 -8.67 14.91 -6.98
CA ASP A 63 -8.25 13.88 -6.06
C ASP A 63 -8.66 14.20 -4.62
N LEU A 64 -8.52 15.45 -4.19
CA LEU A 64 -8.99 15.91 -2.88
C LEU A 64 -10.52 15.81 -2.77
N GLN A 65 -11.26 16.15 -3.83
CA GLN A 65 -12.72 16.00 -3.85
C GLN A 65 -13.13 14.56 -3.68
N ALA A 66 -12.46 13.60 -4.36
CA ALA A 66 -12.75 12.18 -4.19
C ALA A 66 -12.50 11.69 -2.75
N ILE A 67 -11.51 12.23 -2.06
CA ILE A 67 -11.28 11.95 -0.64
C ILE A 67 -12.39 12.56 0.23
N ASN A 68 -12.81 13.80 -0.03
CA ASN A 68 -13.90 14.43 0.69
C ASN A 68 -15.23 13.69 0.51
N ASP A 69 -15.47 13.10 -0.66
CA ASP A 69 -16.64 12.26 -0.90
C ASP A 69 -16.61 10.99 -0.04
N ILE A 70 -15.44 10.35 0.12
CA ILE A 70 -15.26 9.22 1.03
C ILE A 70 -15.51 9.66 2.48
N ILE A 71 -14.92 10.76 2.90
CA ILE A 71 -15.10 11.35 4.24
C ILE A 71 -16.59 11.61 4.52
N SER A 72 -17.30 12.20 3.57
CA SER A 72 -18.74 12.47 3.68
C SER A 72 -19.58 11.18 3.87
N CYS A 73 -19.17 10.08 3.23
CA CYS A 73 -19.83 8.78 3.43
C CYS A 73 -19.53 8.19 4.81
N LEU A 74 -18.35 8.44 5.36
CA LEU A 74 -17.90 7.93 6.65
C LEU A 74 -18.36 8.77 7.85
N ASP A 75 -18.77 10.03 7.64
CA ASP A 75 -19.02 10.98 8.73
C ASP A 75 -20.15 10.52 9.69
N GLY A 76 -21.18 9.89 9.18
CA GLY A 76 -22.29 9.35 10.00
C GLY A 76 -22.10 7.90 10.48
N VAL A 77 -20.91 7.31 10.27
CA VAL A 77 -20.62 5.91 10.60
C VAL A 77 -20.08 5.78 12.01
N LYS A 78 -20.56 4.77 12.73
CA LYS A 78 -19.95 4.32 13.99
C LYS A 78 -19.15 3.05 13.76
N CYS A 79 -17.95 3.01 14.32
CA CYS A 79 -17.08 1.86 14.22
C CYS A 79 -16.27 1.66 15.49
N GLN A 80 -16.18 0.42 15.98
CA GLN A 80 -15.34 0.12 17.14
C GLN A 80 -13.84 0.15 16.77
N THR A 81 -13.49 -0.37 15.57
CA THR A 81 -12.12 -0.35 15.07
C THR A 81 -12.12 -0.02 13.57
N PHE A 82 -11.37 1.00 13.18
CA PHE A 82 -11.22 1.42 11.79
C PHE A 82 -9.79 1.16 11.29
N VAL A 83 -9.64 0.39 10.23
CA VAL A 83 -8.34 0.16 9.55
C VAL A 83 -8.32 0.93 8.24
N LEU A 84 -7.38 1.87 8.10
CA LEU A 84 -7.15 2.60 6.86
C LEU A 84 -5.94 2.02 6.12
N ILE A 85 -6.12 1.67 4.87
CA ILE A 85 -5.01 1.39 3.96
C ILE A 85 -4.54 2.70 3.35
N SER A 86 -3.33 3.11 3.71
CA SER A 86 -2.65 4.31 3.28
C SER A 86 -1.41 3.98 2.43
N THR A 87 -0.50 4.92 2.27
CA THR A 87 0.63 4.82 1.34
C THR A 87 1.93 5.36 1.92
N ILE A 88 3.05 4.81 1.48
CA ILE A 88 4.40 5.35 1.71
C ILE A 88 4.54 6.81 1.24
N ASP A 89 3.76 7.20 0.24
CA ASP A 89 3.83 8.54 -0.38
C ASP A 89 3.35 9.69 0.53
N VAL A 90 2.84 9.41 1.73
CA VAL A 90 2.61 10.46 2.75
C VAL A 90 3.92 11.05 3.27
N TYR A 91 5.03 10.31 3.15
CA TYR A 91 6.36 10.81 3.49
C TYR A 91 6.86 11.78 2.41
N PRO A 92 7.21 13.02 2.78
CA PRO A 92 7.85 13.98 1.86
C PRO A 92 9.33 13.69 1.62
N VAL A 93 9.90 12.72 2.34
CA VAL A 93 11.29 12.24 2.23
C VAL A 93 11.30 10.76 1.93
N LEU A 94 12.38 10.25 1.34
CA LEU A 94 12.42 8.87 0.82
C LEU A 94 13.24 7.91 1.70
N SER A 95 13.90 8.40 2.77
CA SER A 95 14.79 7.55 3.57
C SER A 95 14.84 7.95 5.05
N ASP A 96 15.31 7.01 5.87
CA ASP A 96 15.71 7.18 7.27
C ASP A 96 14.63 7.77 8.20
N LYS A 97 13.35 7.56 7.86
CA LYS A 97 12.20 7.92 8.68
C LYS A 97 11.33 6.69 8.94
N ASP A 98 10.69 6.71 10.10
CA ASP A 98 9.72 5.72 10.55
C ASP A 98 8.42 6.42 11.00
N GLU A 99 7.58 5.74 11.76
CA GLU A 99 6.28 6.21 12.21
C GLU A 99 6.35 7.45 13.13
N ASP A 100 7.49 7.75 13.75
CA ASP A 100 7.67 8.93 14.59
C ASP A 100 7.84 10.23 13.79
N PHE A 101 8.09 10.11 12.48
CA PHE A 101 8.25 11.30 11.65
C PHE A 101 6.89 11.96 11.36
N ASP A 102 6.74 13.23 11.73
CA ASP A 102 5.58 14.02 11.34
C ASP A 102 5.66 14.41 9.86
N CYS A 103 4.91 13.68 9.03
CA CYS A 103 4.83 13.91 7.59
C CYS A 103 4.26 15.27 7.20
N SER A 104 3.73 16.07 8.14
CA SER A 104 3.20 17.41 7.86
C SER A 104 4.23 18.54 7.98
N THR A 105 5.43 18.24 8.44
CA THR A 105 6.49 19.24 8.69
C THR A 105 7.18 19.75 7.43
N LEU A 106 7.06 19.01 6.34
CA LEU A 106 7.64 19.35 5.04
C LEU A 106 6.59 19.32 3.93
N ASP A 107 6.86 20.07 2.86
CA ASP A 107 6.00 20.06 1.68
C ASP A 107 6.07 18.72 0.94
N ASN A 108 4.98 18.29 0.32
CA ASN A 108 4.88 17.04 -0.41
C ASN A 108 4.06 17.23 -1.69
N HIS A 109 4.15 16.31 -2.62
CA HIS A 109 3.28 16.28 -3.80
C HIS A 109 1.82 16.03 -3.41
N ALA A 110 0.89 16.43 -4.28
CA ALA A 110 -0.54 16.43 -3.99
C ALA A 110 -1.08 15.06 -3.54
N TYR A 111 -0.67 13.97 -4.19
CA TYR A 111 -1.07 12.62 -3.79
C TYR A 111 -0.73 12.32 -2.33
N GLY A 112 0.49 12.62 -1.89
CA GLY A 112 0.91 12.40 -0.51
C GLY A 112 0.17 13.28 0.49
N LYS A 113 0.02 14.59 0.18
CA LYS A 113 -0.74 15.54 1.01
C LYS A 113 -2.18 15.09 1.23
N ASN A 114 -2.86 14.71 0.17
CA ASN A 114 -4.27 14.33 0.22
C ASN A 114 -4.47 13.02 1.01
N ARG A 115 -3.52 12.05 0.92
CA ARG A 115 -3.59 10.82 1.74
C ARG A 115 -3.29 11.12 3.21
N LEU A 116 -2.33 11.98 3.51
CA LEU A 116 -2.07 12.42 4.88
C LEU A 116 -3.26 13.16 5.48
N TYR A 117 -3.97 13.96 4.69
CA TYR A 117 -5.22 14.59 5.11
C TYR A 117 -6.27 13.55 5.52
N LEU A 118 -6.45 12.48 4.73
CA LEU A 118 -7.36 11.38 5.09
C LEU A 118 -6.90 10.64 6.36
N GLU A 119 -5.60 10.37 6.52
CA GLU A 119 -5.06 9.76 7.74
C GLU A 119 -5.41 10.59 8.99
N LYS A 120 -5.18 11.91 8.93
CA LYS A 120 -5.49 12.84 10.03
C LYS A 120 -6.98 12.88 10.34
N TRP A 121 -7.82 12.89 9.31
CA TRP A 121 -9.28 12.85 9.49
C TRP A 121 -9.71 11.54 10.16
N VAL A 122 -9.23 10.38 9.70
CA VAL A 122 -9.54 9.08 10.30
C VAL A 122 -9.09 9.02 11.77
N ALA A 123 -7.89 9.52 12.07
CA ALA A 123 -7.37 9.56 13.43
C ALA A 123 -8.20 10.45 14.37
N SER A 124 -8.77 11.53 13.85
CA SER A 124 -9.65 12.42 14.63
C SER A 124 -11.07 11.88 14.80
N LYS A 125 -11.56 11.08 13.85
CA LYS A 125 -12.92 10.57 13.82
C LYS A 125 -13.10 9.27 14.60
N PHE A 126 -12.14 8.35 14.50
CA PHE A 126 -12.23 7.02 15.09
C PHE A 126 -11.19 6.85 16.19
N GLU A 127 -11.64 6.73 17.43
CA GLU A 127 -10.77 6.55 18.59
C GLU A 127 -9.85 5.33 18.44
N ASN A 128 -10.42 4.18 18.05
CA ASN A 128 -9.65 2.99 17.76
C ASN A 128 -9.44 2.87 16.25
N HIS A 129 -8.31 3.39 15.77
CA HIS A 129 -7.91 3.29 14.37
C HIS A 129 -6.53 2.65 14.22
N VAL A 130 -6.30 2.07 13.05
CA VAL A 130 -5.00 1.59 12.58
C VAL A 130 -4.80 2.09 11.16
N ILE A 131 -3.69 2.73 10.89
CA ILE A 131 -3.28 3.22 9.57
C ILE A 131 -2.13 2.35 9.08
N LEU A 132 -2.32 1.63 7.97
CA LEU A 132 -1.29 0.81 7.35
C LEU A 132 -0.77 1.54 6.11
N ARG A 133 0.47 2.02 6.15
CA ARG A 133 1.13 2.68 5.02
C ARG A 133 1.81 1.65 4.16
N LEU A 134 1.30 1.43 2.95
CA LEU A 134 1.83 0.45 2.01
C LEU A 134 2.86 1.09 1.07
N PRO A 135 3.94 0.37 0.73
CA PRO A 135 4.93 0.80 -0.26
C PRO A 135 4.50 0.41 -1.69
N ALA A 136 5.45 0.14 -2.59
CA ALA A 136 5.15 -0.47 -3.88
C ALA A 136 4.62 -1.90 -3.69
N LEU A 137 3.63 -2.28 -4.50
CA LEU A 137 2.87 -3.52 -4.30
C LEU A 137 3.04 -4.48 -5.47
N PHE A 138 2.99 -5.79 -5.19
CA PHE A 138 2.81 -6.83 -6.19
C PHE A 138 1.88 -7.93 -5.66
N GLY A 139 1.28 -8.70 -6.58
CA GLY A 139 0.36 -9.79 -6.27
C GLY A 139 -0.76 -9.91 -7.30
N PRO A 140 -1.74 -10.79 -7.10
CA PRO A 140 -2.86 -11.04 -8.02
C PRO A 140 -3.61 -9.77 -8.40
N ASN A 141 -4.01 -9.67 -9.67
CA ASN A 141 -4.68 -8.51 -10.26
C ASN A 141 -3.81 -7.24 -10.37
N LEU A 142 -2.48 -7.39 -10.35
CA LEU A 142 -1.57 -6.27 -10.63
C LEU A 142 -1.82 -5.73 -12.05
N ALA A 143 -2.00 -4.40 -12.19
CA ALA A 143 -2.34 -3.77 -13.46
C ALA A 143 -1.39 -2.64 -13.88
N LYS A 144 -0.38 -2.33 -13.05
CA LYS A 144 0.59 -1.26 -13.32
C LYS A 144 1.78 -1.39 -12.40
N ASN A 145 2.90 -0.91 -12.75
CA ASN A 145 4.20 -0.68 -12.13
C ASN A 145 5.32 -1.41 -12.87
N TYR A 146 6.56 -1.27 -12.42
CA TYR A 146 7.74 -1.86 -13.09
C TYR A 146 7.64 -3.39 -13.26
N ILE A 147 7.09 -4.13 -12.28
CA ILE A 147 6.91 -5.58 -12.38
C ILE A 147 5.89 -5.90 -13.48
N TYR A 148 4.74 -5.20 -13.48
CA TYR A 148 3.72 -5.35 -14.52
C TYR A 148 4.28 -5.02 -15.90
N ASP A 149 4.97 -3.88 -16.02
CA ASP A 149 5.52 -3.41 -17.30
C ASP A 149 6.57 -4.40 -17.86
N LEU A 150 7.42 -4.96 -16.98
CA LEU A 150 8.37 -6.01 -17.38
C LEU A 150 7.69 -7.32 -17.81
N MET A 151 6.58 -7.69 -17.17
CA MET A 151 5.82 -8.90 -17.54
C MET A 151 5.13 -8.78 -18.90
N HIS A 152 4.72 -7.57 -19.29
CA HIS A 152 3.87 -7.30 -20.45
C HIS A 152 4.55 -6.51 -21.56
N ASP A 153 5.87 -6.33 -21.52
CA ASP A 153 6.65 -5.51 -22.48
C ASP A 153 6.11 -4.08 -22.63
N ASN A 154 5.62 -3.50 -21.52
CA ASN A 154 5.00 -2.19 -21.51
C ASN A 154 5.99 -1.13 -20.98
N ASN A 155 6.11 0.01 -21.65
CA ASN A 155 6.91 1.18 -21.22
C ASN A 155 8.32 0.85 -20.70
N LEU A 156 8.99 -0.16 -21.26
CA LEU A 156 10.29 -0.63 -20.77
C LEU A 156 11.35 0.49 -20.73
N ASN A 157 11.31 1.39 -21.69
CA ASN A 157 12.21 2.55 -21.78
C ASN A 157 11.98 3.61 -20.67
N GLN A 158 10.94 3.46 -19.85
CA GLN A 158 10.69 4.32 -18.68
C GLN A 158 11.17 3.68 -17.37
N ILE A 159 11.52 2.41 -17.39
CA ILE A 159 12.02 1.70 -16.21
C ILE A 159 13.48 2.07 -15.98
N ASN A 160 13.74 2.75 -14.86
CA ASN A 160 15.10 3.06 -14.43
C ASN A 160 15.67 1.91 -13.58
N PRO A 161 16.68 1.16 -14.07
CA PRO A 161 17.26 0.04 -13.34
C PRO A 161 18.02 0.44 -12.07
N ASN A 162 18.41 1.72 -11.94
CA ASN A 162 19.17 2.22 -10.78
C ASN A 162 18.29 2.65 -9.60
N THR A 163 16.96 2.55 -9.72
CA THR A 163 16.06 2.87 -8.60
C THR A 163 15.96 1.72 -7.62
N SER A 164 15.66 2.04 -6.37
CA SER A 164 15.28 1.06 -5.35
C SER A 164 13.89 1.34 -4.82
N PHE A 165 13.10 0.28 -4.71
CA PHE A 165 11.77 0.31 -4.12
C PHE A 165 11.66 -0.65 -2.96
N GLN A 166 10.76 -0.35 -2.04
CA GLN A 166 10.29 -1.28 -1.04
C GLN A 166 9.05 -1.98 -1.60
N TRP A 167 9.09 -3.31 -1.73
CA TRP A 167 8.05 -4.10 -2.40
C TRP A 167 7.30 -4.97 -1.41
N TYR A 168 5.99 -4.85 -1.38
CA TYR A 168 5.14 -5.60 -0.47
C TYR A 168 4.19 -6.53 -1.26
N ASN A 169 4.15 -7.81 -0.87
CA ASN A 169 3.20 -8.78 -1.41
C ASN A 169 1.82 -8.55 -0.80
N VAL A 170 0.87 -8.10 -1.63
CA VAL A 170 -0.48 -7.77 -1.17
C VAL A 170 -1.28 -8.98 -0.69
N GLU A 171 -0.90 -10.20 -1.05
CA GLU A 171 -1.57 -11.44 -0.60
C GLU A 171 -1.45 -11.66 0.92
N ARG A 172 -0.42 -11.10 1.56
CA ARG A 172 -0.25 -11.22 3.02
C ARG A 172 -1.02 -10.17 3.82
N LEU A 173 -1.59 -9.15 3.16
CA LEU A 173 -2.13 -7.97 3.82
C LEU A 173 -3.28 -8.29 4.79
N TYR A 174 -4.17 -9.22 4.46
CA TYR A 174 -5.25 -9.61 5.37
C TYR A 174 -4.68 -10.21 6.68
N ASP A 175 -3.71 -11.10 6.59
CA ASP A 175 -3.08 -11.75 7.75
C ASP A 175 -2.28 -10.72 8.58
N ASP A 176 -1.60 -9.79 7.92
CA ASP A 176 -0.87 -8.70 8.58
C ASP A 176 -1.84 -7.73 9.31
N ILE A 177 -3.01 -7.42 8.73
CA ILE A 177 -4.08 -6.68 9.42
C ILE A 177 -4.50 -7.42 10.69
N GLN A 178 -4.78 -8.73 10.60
CA GLN A 178 -5.18 -9.54 11.76
C GLN A 178 -4.10 -9.55 12.85
N THR A 179 -2.83 -9.56 12.46
CA THR A 179 -1.68 -9.51 13.37
C THR A 179 -1.68 -8.21 14.18
N VAL A 180 -1.87 -7.05 13.55
CA VAL A 180 -1.94 -5.75 14.23
C VAL A 180 -3.17 -5.67 15.14
N LEU A 181 -4.34 -6.10 14.65
CA LEU A 181 -5.57 -6.09 15.44
C LEU A 181 -5.48 -7.00 16.69
N LYS A 182 -4.86 -8.17 16.54
CA LYS A 182 -4.62 -9.10 17.66
C LYS A 182 -3.66 -8.47 18.68
N TYR A 183 -2.57 -7.84 18.21
CA TYR A 183 -1.63 -7.13 19.09
C TYR A 183 -2.36 -6.05 19.90
N ASN A 184 -3.12 -5.17 19.24
CA ASN A 184 -3.83 -4.08 19.91
C ASN A 184 -4.85 -4.58 20.94
N LYS A 185 -5.55 -5.68 20.64
CA LYS A 185 -6.48 -6.31 21.59
C LYS A 185 -5.76 -6.80 22.86
N GLN A 186 -4.50 -7.23 22.76
CA GLN A 186 -3.70 -7.74 23.87
C GLN A 186 -2.98 -6.65 24.66
N HIS A 187 -2.76 -5.45 24.06
CA HIS A 187 -1.94 -4.37 24.60
C HIS A 187 -2.76 -3.08 24.71
N GLN A 188 -3.88 -3.13 25.45
CA GLN A 188 -4.74 -1.96 25.70
C GLN A 188 -3.95 -0.86 26.42
N GLY A 189 -4.06 0.36 25.92
CA GLY A 189 -3.30 1.53 26.41
C GLY A 189 -1.91 1.71 25.78
N SER A 190 -1.49 0.75 24.91
CA SER A 190 -0.24 0.81 24.14
C SER A 190 -0.47 0.33 22.70
N GLU A 191 -1.62 0.67 22.15
CA GLU A 191 -2.01 0.23 20.81
C GLU A 191 -1.18 0.89 19.73
N ILE A 192 -0.90 0.12 18.69
CA ILE A 192 -0.27 0.60 17.47
C ILE A 192 -1.32 1.31 16.60
N ARG A 193 -1.11 2.58 16.31
CA ARG A 193 -2.02 3.43 15.53
C ARG A 193 -1.58 3.59 14.08
N VAL A 194 -0.28 3.58 13.81
CA VAL A 194 0.30 3.67 12.47
C VAL A 194 1.34 2.58 12.31
N VAL A 195 1.35 1.92 11.16
CA VAL A 195 2.34 0.91 10.79
C VAL A 195 2.82 1.13 9.37
N ASN A 196 4.11 1.25 9.21
CA ASN A 196 4.77 1.23 7.91
C ASN A 196 5.01 -0.23 7.48
N MET A 197 4.29 -0.67 6.48
CA MET A 197 4.42 -2.03 5.92
C MET A 197 5.62 -2.10 4.96
N PHE A 198 6.80 -1.70 5.42
CA PHE A 198 7.98 -1.48 4.59
C PHE A 198 8.99 -2.61 4.72
N PRO A 199 9.16 -3.46 3.69
CA PRO A 199 10.29 -4.38 3.59
C PRO A 199 11.60 -3.63 3.29
N GLN A 200 12.74 -4.33 3.36
CA GLN A 200 14.01 -3.79 2.89
C GLN A 200 13.91 -3.35 1.42
N PRO A 201 14.59 -2.24 1.05
CA PRO A 201 14.69 -1.82 -0.34
C PRO A 201 15.28 -2.92 -1.23
N LEU A 202 14.68 -3.10 -2.39
CA LEU A 202 15.17 -3.97 -3.44
C LEU A 202 15.52 -3.13 -4.67
N HIS A 203 16.76 -3.23 -5.12
CA HIS A 203 17.24 -2.55 -6.31
C HIS A 203 16.56 -3.12 -7.56
N THR A 204 16.09 -2.26 -8.47
CA THR A 204 15.34 -2.69 -9.67
C THR A 204 16.15 -3.66 -10.54
N SER A 205 17.46 -3.42 -10.71
CA SER A 205 18.32 -4.35 -11.45
C SER A 205 18.38 -5.76 -10.88
N ALA A 206 18.11 -5.95 -9.57
CA ALA A 206 18.17 -7.28 -8.95
C ALA A 206 17.07 -8.20 -9.50
N PHE A 207 15.82 -7.76 -9.54
CA PHE A 207 14.74 -8.59 -10.10
C PHE A 207 14.74 -8.58 -11.64
N VAL A 208 15.22 -7.51 -12.28
CA VAL A 208 15.46 -7.53 -13.74
C VAL A 208 16.47 -8.62 -14.10
N LYS A 209 17.60 -8.68 -13.41
CA LYS A 209 18.61 -9.72 -13.63
C LYS A 209 18.08 -11.13 -13.37
N ALA A 210 17.25 -11.28 -12.33
CA ALA A 210 16.74 -12.59 -11.94
C ALA A 210 15.63 -13.13 -12.86
N LEU A 211 14.81 -12.27 -13.47
CA LEU A 211 13.54 -12.66 -14.13
C LEU A 211 13.40 -12.19 -15.58
N PHE A 212 14.12 -11.14 -15.97
CA PHE A 212 13.93 -10.39 -17.22
C PHE A 212 15.26 -9.94 -17.83
N SER A 213 16.32 -10.75 -17.66
CA SER A 213 17.67 -10.42 -18.15
C SER A 213 17.69 -10.11 -19.65
N GLU A 214 16.82 -10.76 -20.44
CA GLU A 214 16.64 -10.56 -21.88
C GLU A 214 16.04 -9.18 -22.23
N LYS A 215 15.52 -8.46 -21.26
CA LYS A 215 14.91 -7.12 -21.44
C LYS A 215 15.84 -5.99 -21.00
N ALA A 216 17.00 -6.30 -20.43
CA ALA A 216 17.90 -5.31 -19.83
C ALA A 216 18.28 -4.17 -20.79
N ASP A 217 18.55 -4.49 -22.07
CA ASP A 217 18.94 -3.52 -23.09
C ASP A 217 17.78 -2.59 -23.53
N LYS A 218 16.54 -2.94 -23.20
CA LYS A 218 15.35 -2.13 -23.54
C LYS A 218 14.98 -1.14 -22.43
N LEU A 219 15.63 -1.22 -21.27
CA LEU A 219 15.36 -0.35 -20.15
C LEU A 219 15.94 1.04 -20.39
N LYS A 220 15.49 2.02 -19.59
CA LYS A 220 16.01 3.36 -19.62
C LYS A 220 17.52 3.35 -19.37
N ASN A 221 18.27 3.97 -20.29
CA ASN A 221 19.72 4.09 -20.12
C ASN A 221 20.03 5.32 -19.25
N PRO A 222 20.50 5.14 -18.01
CA PRO A 222 20.76 6.25 -17.10
C PRO A 222 21.93 7.14 -17.56
N MET A 223 22.75 6.69 -18.50
CA MET A 223 23.89 7.47 -19.06
C MET A 223 23.45 8.58 -20.02
N ASN A 224 22.25 8.52 -20.59
CA ASN A 224 21.82 9.39 -21.68
C ASN A 224 20.84 10.50 -21.29
N GLU A 225 20.38 10.54 -20.03
CA GLU A 225 19.39 11.52 -19.59
C GLU A 225 19.67 11.97 -18.15
N ASN A 226 19.15 13.15 -17.76
CA ASN A 226 19.08 13.59 -16.37
C ASN A 226 18.12 12.67 -15.59
N VAL A 227 18.54 11.42 -15.34
CA VAL A 227 17.77 10.43 -14.62
C VAL A 227 17.97 10.70 -13.14
N ILE A 228 16.91 11.09 -12.45
CA ILE A 228 16.94 11.15 -11.00
C ILE A 228 16.92 9.71 -10.48
N ASP A 229 18.04 9.28 -9.92
CA ASP A 229 18.10 8.06 -9.13
C ASP A 229 17.37 8.33 -7.82
N PHE A 230 16.27 7.63 -7.60
CA PHE A 230 15.57 7.70 -6.33
C PHE A 230 15.49 6.32 -5.68
N SER A 231 15.61 6.31 -4.35
CA SER A 231 15.57 5.08 -3.56
C SER A 231 14.69 5.29 -2.35
N TYR A 232 13.63 4.52 -2.26
CA TYR A 232 12.85 4.43 -1.04
C TYR A 232 13.58 3.56 -0.04
N ASN A 233 13.81 4.10 1.17
CA ASN A 233 14.44 3.40 2.28
C ASN A 233 13.86 3.91 3.62
N LEU A 234 12.55 3.86 3.75
CA LEU A 234 11.83 4.21 4.96
C LEU A 234 11.73 2.98 5.88
N LYS A 235 11.59 3.21 7.17
CA LYS A 235 11.65 2.17 8.20
C LYS A 235 10.33 2.00 8.93
N THR A 236 10.23 0.95 9.72
CA THR A 236 9.17 0.72 10.69
C THR A 236 9.73 0.36 12.05
N LYS A 237 9.12 0.85 13.11
CA LYS A 237 9.40 0.44 14.50
C LYS A 237 8.80 -0.91 14.84
N HIS A 238 7.91 -1.42 14.01
CA HIS A 238 7.08 -2.59 14.27
C HIS A 238 7.56 -3.86 13.53
N ALA A 239 8.80 -3.89 13.05
CA ALA A 239 9.37 -5.02 12.30
C ALA A 239 9.17 -6.37 12.99
N LYS A 240 9.43 -6.43 14.29
CA LYS A 240 9.31 -7.66 15.10
C LYS A 240 7.89 -8.21 15.18
N LEU A 241 6.87 -7.37 15.04
CA LEU A 241 5.46 -7.79 15.05
C LEU A 241 5.16 -8.76 13.89
N PHE A 242 5.87 -8.63 12.78
CA PHE A 242 5.71 -9.44 11.58
C PHE A 242 6.72 -10.59 11.49
N GLY A 243 7.41 -10.90 12.59
CA GLY A 243 8.40 -11.97 12.64
C GLY A 243 9.70 -11.67 11.90
N SER A 244 9.97 -10.40 11.59
CA SER A 244 11.18 -10.00 10.90
C SER A 244 12.41 -10.08 11.81
N ASP A 245 13.48 -10.62 11.26
CA ASP A 245 14.83 -10.65 11.83
C ASP A 245 15.67 -9.43 11.43
N VAL A 246 15.14 -8.57 10.56
CA VAL A 246 15.82 -7.37 10.06
C VAL A 246 15.28 -6.13 10.76
N ASP A 247 16.18 -5.41 11.43
CA ASP A 247 15.81 -4.21 12.15
C ASP A 247 15.33 -3.10 11.20
N GLY A 248 14.17 -2.51 11.55
CA GLY A 248 13.56 -1.43 10.79
C GLY A 248 12.79 -1.84 9.53
N TYR A 249 12.60 -3.15 9.24
CA TYR A 249 11.88 -3.62 8.06
C TYR A 249 11.05 -4.86 8.37
N ILE A 250 9.86 -4.98 7.76
CA ILE A 250 8.97 -6.13 7.98
C ILE A 250 9.42 -7.41 7.26
N ASP A 251 10.38 -7.30 6.34
CA ASP A 251 10.93 -8.43 5.58
C ASP A 251 12.30 -8.04 4.99
N ASN A 252 13.15 -9.02 4.69
CA ASN A 252 14.45 -8.77 4.08
C ASN A 252 14.38 -8.79 2.53
N ALA A 253 15.34 -8.14 1.87
CA ALA A 253 15.35 -7.98 0.41
C ALA A 253 15.41 -9.33 -0.34
N SER A 254 16.09 -10.34 0.23
CA SER A 254 16.18 -11.68 -0.40
C SER A 254 14.84 -12.38 -0.40
N ASN A 255 14.10 -12.34 0.72
CA ASN A 255 12.75 -12.89 0.80
C ASN A 255 11.79 -12.17 -0.16
N VAL A 256 11.86 -10.85 -0.22
CA VAL A 256 11.06 -10.04 -1.16
C VAL A 256 11.36 -10.44 -2.60
N LEU A 257 12.63 -10.58 -2.98
CA LEU A 257 13.01 -11.05 -4.33
C LEU A 257 12.41 -12.42 -4.63
N ASN A 258 12.52 -13.37 -3.69
CA ASN A 258 11.96 -14.71 -3.85
C ASN A 258 10.43 -14.68 -4.02
N GLN A 259 9.73 -13.84 -3.27
CA GLN A 259 8.29 -13.65 -3.42
C GLN A 259 7.92 -13.07 -4.79
N ILE A 260 8.67 -12.09 -5.31
CA ILE A 260 8.48 -11.54 -6.66
C ILE A 260 8.73 -12.62 -7.72
N VAL A 261 9.80 -13.43 -7.57
CA VAL A 261 10.12 -14.54 -8.49
C VAL A 261 8.96 -15.54 -8.55
N ASN A 262 8.46 -15.95 -7.39
CA ASN A 262 7.34 -16.89 -7.31
C ASN A 262 6.07 -16.31 -7.94
N TYR A 263 5.73 -15.05 -7.64
CA TYR A 263 4.59 -14.37 -8.23
C TYR A 263 4.66 -14.33 -9.76
N VAL A 264 5.79 -13.87 -10.32
CA VAL A 264 5.97 -13.75 -11.77
C VAL A 264 5.92 -15.11 -12.46
N ASN A 265 6.52 -16.16 -11.88
CA ASN A 265 6.48 -17.50 -12.44
C ASN A 265 5.06 -18.08 -12.43
N ASN A 266 4.30 -17.86 -11.36
CA ASN A 266 2.90 -18.28 -11.27
C ASN A 266 2.03 -17.58 -12.33
N GLU A 267 2.19 -16.28 -12.53
CA GLU A 267 1.45 -15.54 -13.57
C GLU A 267 1.82 -16.00 -14.99
N LYS A 268 3.13 -16.22 -15.26
CA LYS A 268 3.58 -16.78 -16.54
C LYS A 268 2.98 -18.19 -16.82
N SER A 269 2.77 -18.99 -15.79
CA SER A 269 2.19 -20.33 -15.92
C SER A 269 0.70 -20.29 -16.23
N LYS A 270 -0.07 -19.35 -15.65
CA LYS A 270 -1.50 -19.15 -15.93
C LYS A 270 -1.75 -18.74 -17.38
N ASN A 271 -0.86 -17.92 -17.95
CA ASN A 271 -1.00 -17.44 -19.34
C ASN A 271 -0.62 -18.48 -20.41
N LYS A 272 -0.13 -19.66 -20.01
CA LYS A 272 0.20 -20.78 -20.93
C LYS A 272 -0.89 -21.86 -21.01
N GLN A 273 -1.91 -21.75 -20.16
CA GLN A 273 -3.10 -22.59 -20.18
C GLN A 273 -4.24 -21.89 -20.91
#